data_31d5beb47dcc7d5775167994b2d8b751
#
_entry.id   31d5beb47dcc7d5775167994b2d8b751
#
_cell.length_a   1.000
_cell.length_b   1.000
_cell.length_c   1.000
_cell.angle_alpha   90.00
_cell.angle_beta   90.00
_cell.angle_gamma   90.00
#
_symmetry.space_group_name_H-M   'P 1'
#
loop_
_entity.id
_entity.type
_entity.pdbx_description
1 polymer ?
#
loop_
_entity_poly.entity_id
_entity_poly.type
_entity_poly.pdbx_seq_one_letter_code
_entity_poly.pdbx_strand_id
1 'polypeptide(L)'
;MKKHIIVITTGGTIAMKTDPVTGGLVPAVSGEDLAAAVPGLSSWADVDVVEFSNVPSGWMDTEKMLSLARTIDGLADKADGFVVTHGTDSLEETAFFLDMTLHTEKPVCVTGAMRGASDLSADGPENILSAVRVAASDRSRGMGVLVCLQDRIYAAFDVTKFHTTNPDTFRDLHYGPLGTVYSHEIIYGRRPIGHPRLHPSSLSAKVWMVTCWSGMEGDILRAAGEAQVDGLIVDALGCGNVPPKCKAEMMKLGEAGLLMVLTTRVPSGSVMEEYSYDGSALSMKKSGLILGGRLSAWKARLLLAIALGVTGDREEIREIFEKFAH
;
A
#
# COMPACT_ATOMS: atom_id res chain seq x y z
N MET A 1 0.99 31.50 -9.50
CA MET A 1 2.35 30.91 -9.52
C MET A 1 2.17 29.44 -9.82
N LYS A 2 3.12 28.82 -10.53
CA LYS A 2 3.16 27.36 -10.68
C LYS A 2 3.41 26.73 -9.33
N LYS A 3 2.86 25.56 -9.10
CA LYS A 3 3.15 24.76 -7.91
C LYS A 3 4.54 24.15 -8.03
N HIS A 4 5.24 24.06 -6.93
CA HIS A 4 6.52 23.36 -6.83
C HIS A 4 6.29 21.92 -6.37
N ILE A 5 6.64 20.95 -7.22
CA ILE A 5 6.43 19.52 -6.97
C ILE A 5 7.78 18.83 -6.91
N ILE A 6 7.98 18.03 -5.86
CA ILE A 6 9.16 17.17 -5.77
C ILE A 6 8.78 15.76 -6.20
N VAL A 7 9.48 15.25 -7.22
CA VAL A 7 9.39 13.86 -7.67
C VAL A 7 10.46 13.06 -6.94
N ILE A 8 10.04 12.08 -6.15
CA ILE A 8 10.94 11.18 -5.40
C ILE A 8 10.96 9.83 -6.11
N THR A 9 12.14 9.40 -6.56
CA THR A 9 12.27 8.16 -7.31
C THR A 9 12.75 7.03 -6.41
N THR A 10 12.10 5.87 -6.51
CA THR A 10 12.47 4.65 -5.76
C THR A 10 12.96 3.52 -6.65
N GLY A 11 12.88 3.66 -7.97
CA GLY A 11 13.19 2.64 -8.98
C GLY A 11 11.92 2.02 -9.61
N GLY A 12 11.98 0.73 -9.94
CA GLY A 12 10.88 0.01 -10.60
C GLY A 12 10.90 0.12 -12.12
N THR A 13 9.93 -0.52 -12.79
CA THR A 13 9.84 -0.65 -14.26
C THR A 13 9.86 0.71 -14.98
N ILE A 14 9.34 1.74 -14.37
CA ILE A 14 9.33 3.10 -14.89
C ILE A 14 10.75 3.64 -15.15
N ALA A 15 11.74 3.18 -14.38
CA ALA A 15 13.15 3.53 -14.51
C ALA A 15 13.99 2.41 -15.17
N MET A 16 13.36 1.42 -15.80
CA MET A 16 14.02 0.26 -16.40
C MET A 16 14.06 0.36 -17.92
N LYS A 17 15.11 -0.20 -18.49
CA LYS A 17 15.26 -0.42 -19.93
C LYS A 17 15.54 -1.90 -20.19
N THR A 18 15.24 -2.36 -21.41
CA THR A 18 15.56 -3.72 -21.83
C THR A 18 17.08 -3.87 -21.98
N ASP A 19 17.64 -4.81 -21.27
CA ASP A 19 19.03 -5.21 -21.41
C ASP A 19 19.19 -5.97 -22.74
N PRO A 20 20.06 -5.52 -23.65
CA PRO A 20 20.21 -6.15 -24.97
C PRO A 20 20.82 -7.56 -24.91
N VAL A 21 21.43 -7.95 -23.79
CA VAL A 21 22.08 -9.28 -23.64
C VAL A 21 21.12 -10.29 -23.08
N THR A 22 20.40 -9.93 -22.01
CA THR A 22 19.50 -10.85 -21.31
C THR A 22 18.05 -10.78 -21.81
N GLY A 23 17.67 -9.70 -22.53
CA GLY A 23 16.28 -9.40 -22.91
C GLY A 23 15.39 -9.02 -21.73
N GLY A 24 15.93 -8.97 -20.50
CA GLY A 24 15.21 -8.59 -19.29
C GLY A 24 15.25 -7.09 -19.04
N LEU A 25 14.34 -6.61 -18.17
CA LEU A 25 14.36 -5.22 -17.71
C LEU A 25 15.40 -5.02 -16.60
N VAL A 26 16.23 -3.98 -16.73
CA VAL A 26 17.24 -3.61 -15.74
C VAL A 26 17.12 -2.12 -15.38
N PRO A 27 17.39 -1.71 -14.13
CA PRO A 27 17.46 -0.29 -13.76
C PRO A 27 18.50 0.44 -14.60
N ALA A 28 18.08 1.46 -15.35
CA ALA A 28 18.99 2.14 -16.30
C ALA A 28 18.65 3.63 -16.55
N VAL A 29 17.62 4.17 -15.89
CA VAL A 29 17.17 5.55 -16.10
C VAL A 29 17.25 6.30 -14.77
N SER A 30 17.93 7.46 -14.77
CA SER A 30 17.95 8.32 -13.59
C SER A 30 16.62 9.04 -13.38
N GLY A 31 16.37 9.54 -12.18
CA GLY A 31 15.17 10.33 -11.90
C GLY A 31 15.11 11.61 -12.72
N GLU A 32 16.24 12.25 -12.97
CA GLU A 32 16.35 13.43 -13.83
C GLU A 32 16.00 13.11 -15.28
N ASP A 33 16.51 11.99 -15.81
CA ASP A 33 16.18 11.52 -17.16
C ASP A 33 14.68 11.21 -17.30
N LEU A 34 14.05 10.63 -16.26
CA LEU A 34 12.61 10.37 -16.23
C LEU A 34 11.81 11.67 -16.35
N ALA A 35 12.15 12.67 -15.53
CA ALA A 35 11.46 13.96 -15.58
C ALA A 35 11.69 14.68 -16.93
N ALA A 36 12.89 14.62 -17.48
CA ALA A 36 13.24 15.21 -18.77
C ALA A 36 12.52 14.50 -19.94
N ALA A 37 12.21 13.21 -19.79
CA ALA A 37 11.49 12.43 -20.81
C ALA A 37 9.98 12.69 -20.86
N VAL A 38 9.43 13.52 -19.94
CA VAL A 38 7.98 13.81 -19.88
C VAL A 38 7.65 15.13 -20.60
N PRO A 39 7.12 15.09 -21.83
CA PRO A 39 6.75 16.30 -22.56
C PRO A 39 5.71 17.13 -21.81
N GLY A 40 5.94 18.43 -21.75
CA GLY A 40 4.97 19.37 -21.17
C GLY A 40 4.90 19.39 -19.65
N LEU A 41 5.73 18.65 -18.94
CA LEU A 41 5.76 18.62 -17.46
C LEU A 41 5.92 20.02 -16.87
N SER A 42 6.88 20.79 -17.43
CA SER A 42 7.14 22.17 -17.02
C SER A 42 5.99 23.16 -17.28
N SER A 43 4.96 22.80 -18.05
CA SER A 43 3.77 23.66 -18.23
C SER A 43 2.81 23.57 -17.02
N TRP A 44 2.89 22.49 -16.25
CA TRP A 44 1.99 22.22 -15.12
C TRP A 44 2.59 22.58 -13.76
N ALA A 45 3.88 22.29 -13.56
CA ALA A 45 4.56 22.53 -12.28
C ALA A 45 6.04 22.87 -12.49
N ASP A 46 6.63 23.53 -11.50
CA ASP A 46 8.08 23.54 -11.33
C ASP A 46 8.46 22.26 -10.61
N VAL A 47 9.36 21.47 -11.19
CA VAL A 47 9.64 20.11 -10.73
C VAL A 47 11.11 19.95 -10.35
N ASP A 48 11.35 19.51 -9.11
CA ASP A 48 12.64 19.00 -8.66
C ASP A 48 12.58 17.50 -8.52
N VAL A 49 13.73 16.83 -8.64
CA VAL A 49 13.86 15.38 -8.51
C VAL A 49 14.76 15.04 -7.33
N VAL A 50 14.32 14.08 -6.52
CA VAL A 50 15.10 13.49 -5.43
C VAL A 50 15.21 11.99 -5.66
N GLU A 51 16.42 11.51 -5.86
CA GLU A 51 16.69 10.08 -5.97
C GLU A 51 16.77 9.48 -4.55
N PHE A 52 15.73 8.77 -4.15
CA PHE A 52 15.69 8.07 -2.86
C PHE A 52 16.37 6.69 -2.95
N SER A 53 16.04 5.93 -3.97
CA SER A 53 16.63 4.62 -4.26
C SER A 53 16.40 4.24 -5.71
N ASN A 54 17.05 3.15 -6.15
CA ASN A 54 16.80 2.55 -7.47
C ASN A 54 16.79 1.03 -7.32
N VAL A 55 15.70 0.52 -6.72
CA VAL A 55 15.56 -0.90 -6.39
C VAL A 55 14.26 -1.49 -6.99
N PRO A 56 14.21 -2.79 -7.25
CA PRO A 56 12.95 -3.49 -7.49
C PRO A 56 12.00 -3.29 -6.30
N SER A 57 10.72 -3.10 -6.57
CA SER A 57 9.75 -2.76 -5.51
C SER A 57 9.61 -3.82 -4.41
N GLY A 58 9.84 -5.10 -4.72
CA GLY A 58 9.88 -6.15 -3.71
C GLY A 58 11.00 -6.03 -2.67
N TRP A 59 11.95 -5.08 -2.87
CA TRP A 59 13.02 -4.77 -1.90
C TRP A 59 12.69 -3.54 -1.03
N MET A 60 11.52 -2.95 -1.21
CA MET A 60 11.02 -1.87 -0.35
C MET A 60 10.42 -2.46 0.92
N ASP A 61 11.29 -2.74 1.89
CA ASP A 61 10.90 -3.18 3.23
C ASP A 61 10.31 -2.02 4.08
N THR A 62 9.79 -2.35 5.25
CA THR A 62 9.15 -1.37 6.14
C THR A 62 10.11 -0.28 6.63
N GLU A 63 11.40 -0.57 6.76
CA GLU A 63 12.43 0.43 7.14
C GLU A 63 12.62 1.45 6.03
N LYS A 64 12.70 1.01 4.77
CA LYS A 64 12.78 1.90 3.60
C LYS A 64 11.49 2.70 3.43
N MET A 65 10.32 2.09 3.64
CA MET A 65 9.03 2.81 3.62
C MET A 65 9.00 3.93 4.67
N LEU A 66 9.48 3.66 5.90
CA LEU A 66 9.57 4.68 6.96
C LEU A 66 10.60 5.77 6.62
N SER A 67 11.73 5.40 6.04
CA SER A 67 12.74 6.35 5.57
C SER A 67 12.18 7.25 4.47
N LEU A 68 11.39 6.68 3.55
CA LEU A 68 10.71 7.44 2.49
C LEU A 68 9.69 8.42 3.09
N ALA A 69 8.88 7.99 4.05
CA ALA A 69 7.93 8.87 4.74
C ALA A 69 8.67 10.04 5.42
N ARG A 70 9.75 9.78 6.15
CA ARG A 70 10.59 10.82 6.77
C ARG A 70 11.22 11.77 5.75
N THR A 71 11.61 11.26 4.59
CA THR A 71 12.14 12.09 3.49
C THR A 71 11.07 13.04 2.98
N ILE A 72 9.84 12.56 2.74
CA ILE A 72 8.70 13.39 2.30
C ILE A 72 8.40 14.47 3.35
N ASP A 73 8.27 14.08 4.62
CA ASP A 73 7.98 15.02 5.71
C ASP A 73 9.08 16.06 5.89
N GLY A 74 10.36 15.65 5.78
CA GLY A 74 11.52 16.56 5.85
C GLY A 74 11.61 17.56 4.69
N LEU A 75 10.94 17.30 3.59
CA LEU A 75 10.85 18.17 2.42
C LEU A 75 9.52 18.96 2.36
N ALA A 76 8.62 18.75 3.33
CA ALA A 76 7.27 19.30 3.27
C ALA A 76 7.22 20.83 3.15
N ASP A 77 8.13 21.55 3.79
CA ASP A 77 8.18 23.03 3.69
C ASP A 77 8.73 23.54 2.36
N LYS A 78 9.35 22.67 1.56
CA LYS A 78 10.03 23.03 0.31
C LYS A 78 9.17 22.82 -0.94
N ALA A 79 8.04 22.10 -0.85
CA ALA A 79 7.20 21.76 -1.98
C ALA A 79 5.72 22.01 -1.71
N ASP A 80 4.93 22.17 -2.76
CA ASP A 80 3.47 22.20 -2.70
C ASP A 80 2.83 20.82 -2.72
N GLY A 81 3.55 19.82 -3.23
CA GLY A 81 3.11 18.43 -3.30
C GLY A 81 4.24 17.50 -3.73
N PHE A 82 4.00 16.21 -3.67
CA PHE A 82 4.98 15.16 -3.94
C PHE A 82 4.46 14.12 -4.90
N VAL A 83 5.36 13.61 -5.74
CA VAL A 83 5.13 12.42 -6.56
C VAL A 83 6.17 11.39 -6.15
N VAL A 84 5.74 10.14 -5.93
CA VAL A 84 6.64 9.01 -5.71
C VAL A 84 6.54 8.08 -6.91
N THR A 85 7.64 7.89 -7.66
CA THR A 85 7.69 6.85 -8.69
C THR A 85 8.15 5.54 -8.07
N HIS A 86 7.42 4.47 -8.34
CA HIS A 86 7.59 3.20 -7.64
C HIS A 86 7.39 2.00 -8.57
N GLY A 87 8.06 0.89 -8.30
CA GLY A 87 7.77 -0.37 -8.98
C GLY A 87 6.42 -0.93 -8.57
N THR A 88 5.68 -1.47 -9.53
CA THR A 88 4.25 -1.77 -9.38
C THR A 88 3.92 -2.98 -8.48
N ASP A 89 4.89 -3.88 -8.19
CA ASP A 89 4.60 -5.11 -7.45
C ASP A 89 4.23 -4.87 -5.98
N SER A 90 4.82 -3.87 -5.33
CA SER A 90 4.49 -3.47 -3.96
C SER A 90 4.10 -1.98 -3.84
N LEU A 91 3.75 -1.34 -4.95
CA LEU A 91 3.31 0.06 -4.97
C LEU A 91 2.15 0.30 -4.00
N GLU A 92 1.16 -0.57 -4.00
CA GLU A 92 -0.01 -0.46 -3.13
C GLU A 92 0.34 -0.56 -1.64
N GLU A 93 1.37 -1.35 -1.29
CA GLU A 93 1.86 -1.47 0.09
C GLU A 93 2.57 -0.20 0.54
N THR A 94 3.48 0.32 -0.29
CA THR A 94 4.20 1.58 0.00
C THR A 94 3.23 2.76 0.05
N ALA A 95 2.27 2.85 -0.88
CA ALA A 95 1.26 3.91 -0.88
C ALA A 95 0.40 3.86 0.40
N PHE A 96 -0.08 2.67 0.79
CA PHE A 96 -0.81 2.47 2.04
C PHE A 96 0.03 2.86 3.25
N PHE A 97 1.30 2.42 3.32
CA PHE A 97 2.19 2.76 4.41
C PHE A 97 2.37 4.28 4.56
N LEU A 98 2.61 4.98 3.46
CA LEU A 98 2.72 6.44 3.45
C LEU A 98 1.43 7.12 3.91
N ASP A 99 0.27 6.62 3.48
CA ASP A 99 -1.02 7.16 3.90
C ASP A 99 -1.25 7.05 5.41
N MET A 100 -0.77 5.95 6.01
CA MET A 100 -0.88 5.72 7.45
C MET A 100 0.13 6.52 8.30
N THR A 101 1.26 6.97 7.72
CA THR A 101 2.40 7.44 8.54
C THR A 101 2.86 8.87 8.27
N LEU A 102 2.52 9.46 7.13
CA LEU A 102 2.95 10.83 6.79
C LEU A 102 2.35 11.88 7.75
N HIS A 103 3.17 12.85 8.14
CA HIS A 103 2.72 14.02 8.90
C HIS A 103 2.16 15.13 8.00
N THR A 104 2.67 15.26 6.78
CA THR A 104 2.27 16.33 5.87
C THR A 104 0.83 16.15 5.36
N GLU A 105 0.10 17.27 5.24
CA GLU A 105 -1.22 17.35 4.59
C GLU A 105 -1.13 17.74 3.10
N LYS A 106 0.09 17.90 2.59
CA LYS A 106 0.29 18.23 1.17
C LYS A 106 -0.06 17.03 0.31
N PRO A 107 -0.53 17.24 -0.94
CA PRO A 107 -0.81 16.15 -1.84
C PRO A 107 0.42 15.27 -2.08
N VAL A 108 0.25 13.96 -1.90
CA VAL A 108 1.25 12.94 -2.25
C VAL A 108 0.61 11.97 -3.23
N CYS A 109 1.21 11.80 -4.39
CA CYS A 109 0.72 10.90 -5.43
C CYS A 109 1.77 9.86 -5.77
N VAL A 110 1.43 8.59 -5.62
CA VAL A 110 2.31 7.46 -5.97
C VAL A 110 1.93 6.98 -7.37
N THR A 111 2.94 6.72 -8.20
CA THR A 111 2.76 6.24 -9.57
C THR A 111 3.84 5.24 -9.95
N GLY A 112 3.67 4.59 -11.10
CA GLY A 112 4.60 3.61 -11.63
C GLY A 112 4.33 3.37 -13.11
N ALA A 113 4.94 2.33 -13.66
CA ALA A 113 4.69 1.90 -15.03
C ALA A 113 4.63 0.37 -15.12
N MET A 114 3.76 -0.12 -15.98
CA MET A 114 3.64 -1.55 -16.31
C MET A 114 4.51 -1.93 -17.50
N ARG A 115 4.93 -0.96 -18.31
CA ARG A 115 5.80 -1.12 -19.47
C ARG A 115 7.12 -0.41 -19.25
N GLY A 116 8.21 -1.00 -19.66
CA GLY A 116 9.53 -0.41 -19.59
C GLY A 116 9.66 0.83 -20.48
N ALA A 117 10.61 1.71 -20.15
CA ALA A 117 10.82 2.95 -20.88
C ALA A 117 11.22 2.72 -22.37
N SER A 118 11.73 1.55 -22.70
CA SER A 118 12.08 1.13 -24.07
C SER A 118 10.98 0.38 -24.81
N ASP A 119 9.86 0.08 -24.14
CA ASP A 119 8.77 -0.69 -24.74
C ASP A 119 7.94 0.18 -25.70
N LEU A 120 7.34 -0.46 -26.70
CA LEU A 120 6.34 0.21 -27.51
C LEU A 120 5.13 0.61 -26.65
N SER A 121 4.75 1.89 -26.71
CA SER A 121 3.70 2.46 -25.86
C SER A 121 4.01 2.38 -24.36
N ALA A 122 5.25 2.73 -23.96
CA ALA A 122 5.62 2.91 -22.57
C ALA A 122 4.63 3.85 -21.87
N ASP A 123 4.11 3.42 -20.71
CA ASP A 123 3.07 4.17 -19.99
C ASP A 123 3.65 5.10 -18.89
N GLY A 124 4.96 4.99 -18.62
CA GLY A 124 5.62 5.78 -17.57
C GLY A 124 5.49 7.29 -17.72
N PRO A 125 5.83 7.88 -18.89
CA PRO A 125 5.78 9.33 -19.07
C PRO A 125 4.40 9.94 -18.80
N GLU A 126 3.31 9.35 -19.31
CA GLU A 126 1.95 9.84 -19.06
C GLU A 126 1.53 9.65 -17.60
N ASN A 127 1.91 8.53 -16.98
CA ASN A 127 1.63 8.27 -15.57
C ASN A 127 2.35 9.30 -14.66
N ILE A 128 3.58 9.70 -14.97
CA ILE A 128 4.31 10.76 -14.24
C ILE A 128 3.60 12.10 -14.42
N LEU A 129 3.25 12.45 -15.66
CA LEU A 129 2.55 13.71 -15.94
C LEU A 129 1.23 13.82 -15.18
N SER A 130 0.42 12.75 -15.24
CA SER A 130 -0.84 12.67 -14.51
C SER A 130 -0.64 12.75 -13.00
N ALA A 131 0.37 12.07 -12.44
CA ALA A 131 0.69 12.14 -11.01
C ALA A 131 1.15 13.54 -10.58
N VAL A 132 1.97 14.23 -11.38
CA VAL A 132 2.39 15.64 -11.10
C VAL A 132 1.18 16.58 -11.12
N ARG A 133 0.27 16.42 -12.07
CA ARG A 133 -0.98 17.19 -12.12
C ARG A 133 -1.85 16.95 -10.89
N VAL A 134 -1.98 15.70 -10.45
CA VAL A 134 -2.68 15.32 -9.22
C VAL A 134 -2.03 15.98 -8.00
N ALA A 135 -0.71 15.89 -7.88
CA ALA A 135 0.03 16.50 -6.76
C ALA A 135 -0.03 18.04 -6.77
N ALA A 136 -0.09 18.67 -7.93
CA ALA A 136 -0.22 20.11 -8.08
C ALA A 136 -1.65 20.65 -7.84
N SER A 137 -2.65 19.77 -7.79
CA SER A 137 -4.05 20.17 -7.64
C SER A 137 -4.41 20.50 -6.20
N ASP A 138 -4.95 21.69 -5.95
CA ASP A 138 -5.50 22.05 -4.65
C ASP A 138 -6.67 21.14 -4.22
N ARG A 139 -7.37 20.51 -5.17
CA ARG A 139 -8.45 19.56 -4.90
C ARG A 139 -7.95 18.25 -4.28
N SER A 140 -6.66 17.92 -4.46
CA SER A 140 -6.02 16.73 -3.88
C SER A 140 -5.63 16.91 -2.41
N ARG A 141 -5.63 18.14 -1.91
CA ARG A 141 -5.24 18.41 -0.51
C ARG A 141 -6.20 17.78 0.47
N GLY A 142 -5.64 17.14 1.50
CA GLY A 142 -6.42 16.45 2.56
C GLY A 142 -7.17 15.21 2.04
N MET A 143 -6.71 14.59 0.94
CA MET A 143 -7.24 13.34 0.41
C MET A 143 -6.38 12.12 0.78
N GLY A 144 -5.42 12.28 1.69
CA GLY A 144 -4.44 11.24 1.99
C GLY A 144 -3.45 11.03 0.84
N VAL A 145 -2.82 9.88 0.80
CA VAL A 145 -1.96 9.47 -0.30
C VAL A 145 -2.81 8.93 -1.45
N LEU A 146 -2.56 9.45 -2.63
CA LEU A 146 -3.25 9.07 -3.86
C LEU A 146 -2.35 8.16 -4.72
N VAL A 147 -2.97 7.28 -5.48
CA VAL A 147 -2.30 6.47 -6.49
C VAL A 147 -2.88 6.83 -7.85
N CYS A 148 -2.04 7.21 -8.81
CA CYS A 148 -2.48 7.61 -10.14
C CYS A 148 -1.73 6.80 -11.21
N LEU A 149 -2.47 5.97 -11.94
CA LEU A 149 -2.01 5.25 -13.14
C LEU A 149 -3.14 5.20 -14.16
N GLN A 150 -2.78 5.24 -15.45
CA GLN A 150 -3.73 5.19 -16.57
C GLN A 150 -4.88 6.19 -16.37
N ASP A 151 -4.52 7.43 -15.99
CA ASP A 151 -5.42 8.56 -15.76
C ASP A 151 -6.45 8.38 -14.65
N ARG A 152 -6.41 7.29 -13.91
CA ARG A 152 -7.32 7.02 -12.79
C ARG A 152 -6.65 7.30 -11.46
N ILE A 153 -7.39 7.93 -10.56
CA ILE A 153 -6.94 8.33 -9.24
C ILE A 153 -7.63 7.45 -8.21
N TYR A 154 -6.86 6.82 -7.35
CA TYR A 154 -7.34 5.95 -6.28
C TYR A 154 -6.83 6.42 -4.92
N ALA A 155 -7.55 6.09 -3.84
CA ALA A 155 -7.01 6.18 -2.49
C ALA A 155 -5.97 5.06 -2.27
N ALA A 156 -4.86 5.39 -1.63
CA ALA A 156 -3.85 4.40 -1.27
C ALA A 156 -4.41 3.28 -0.37
N PHE A 157 -5.38 3.62 0.47
CA PHE A 157 -6.05 2.67 1.34
C PHE A 157 -6.76 1.54 0.56
N ASP A 158 -7.43 1.88 -0.55
CA ASP A 158 -8.34 0.96 -1.26
C ASP A 158 -7.72 0.30 -2.49
N VAL A 159 -6.71 0.94 -3.09
CA VAL A 159 -6.13 0.47 -4.36
C VAL A 159 -5.41 -0.86 -4.22
N THR A 160 -5.53 -1.73 -5.23
CA THR A 160 -4.77 -2.98 -5.36
C THR A 160 -4.33 -3.24 -6.81
N LYS A 161 -3.20 -3.94 -6.97
CA LYS A 161 -2.75 -4.44 -8.27
C LYS A 161 -3.54 -5.69 -8.62
N PHE A 162 -4.47 -5.57 -9.56
CA PHE A 162 -5.43 -6.62 -9.91
C PHE A 162 -4.96 -7.55 -11.02
N HIS A 163 -4.05 -7.09 -11.87
CA HIS A 163 -3.54 -7.88 -13.00
C HIS A 163 -2.02 -7.82 -13.07
N THR A 164 -1.38 -8.90 -13.45
CA THR A 164 0.10 -9.03 -13.43
C THR A 164 0.80 -8.17 -14.48
N THR A 165 0.21 -7.92 -15.63
CA THR A 165 0.88 -7.28 -16.79
C THR A 165 0.07 -6.20 -17.49
N ASN A 166 -1.26 -6.14 -17.31
CA ASN A 166 -2.09 -5.14 -17.98
C ASN A 166 -1.77 -3.73 -17.46
N PRO A 167 -1.52 -2.71 -18.31
CA PRO A 167 -1.35 -1.34 -17.85
C PRO A 167 -2.51 -0.81 -16.98
N ASP A 168 -3.75 -1.11 -17.34
CA ASP A 168 -4.93 -0.80 -16.53
C ASP A 168 -5.13 -1.86 -15.43
N THR A 169 -4.15 -2.00 -14.53
CA THR A 169 -4.14 -3.07 -13.53
C THR A 169 -4.57 -2.62 -12.13
N PHE A 170 -4.39 -1.36 -11.78
CA PHE A 170 -4.76 -0.88 -10.46
C PHE A 170 -6.27 -0.67 -10.35
N ARG A 171 -6.87 -1.17 -9.28
CA ARG A 171 -8.31 -1.14 -9.00
C ARG A 171 -8.56 -0.85 -7.53
N ASP A 172 -9.65 -0.16 -7.27
CA ASP A 172 -10.36 -0.25 -6.01
C ASP A 172 -11.57 -1.18 -6.25
N LEU A 173 -11.59 -2.31 -5.55
CA LEU A 173 -12.60 -3.37 -5.74
C LEU A 173 -13.90 -3.11 -4.96
N HIS A 174 -13.95 -2.05 -4.16
CA HIS A 174 -15.11 -1.71 -3.33
C HIS A 174 -15.91 -0.54 -3.91
N TYR A 175 -15.22 0.54 -4.28
CA TYR A 175 -15.85 1.82 -4.60
C TYR A 175 -15.44 2.40 -5.96
N GLY A 176 -14.40 1.85 -6.58
CA GLY A 176 -13.83 2.36 -7.84
C GLY A 176 -12.96 3.62 -7.66
N PRO A 177 -12.55 4.29 -8.74
CA PRO A 177 -11.65 5.44 -8.67
C PRO A 177 -12.28 6.63 -7.96
N LEU A 178 -11.43 7.44 -7.33
CA LEU A 178 -11.82 8.75 -6.76
C LEU A 178 -12.07 9.78 -7.85
N GLY A 179 -11.34 9.68 -8.94
CA GLY A 179 -11.41 10.64 -10.04
C GLY A 179 -10.60 10.20 -11.25
N THR A 180 -10.59 11.07 -12.25
CA THR A 180 -9.92 10.86 -13.53
C THR A 180 -9.16 12.12 -13.94
N VAL A 181 -7.97 11.93 -14.50
CA VAL A 181 -7.17 12.98 -15.12
C VAL A 181 -7.56 13.07 -16.61
N TYR A 182 -8.05 14.21 -17.04
CA TYR A 182 -8.33 14.52 -18.45
C TYR A 182 -7.26 15.45 -19.00
N SER A 183 -7.20 15.65 -20.31
CA SER A 183 -6.18 16.48 -20.97
C SER A 183 -6.02 17.87 -20.33
N HIS A 184 -7.11 18.48 -19.86
CA HIS A 184 -7.09 19.87 -19.38
C HIS A 184 -7.50 20.03 -17.91
N GLU A 185 -8.07 19.01 -17.29
CA GLU A 185 -8.58 19.09 -15.92
C GLU A 185 -8.53 17.76 -15.18
N ILE A 186 -8.66 17.82 -13.86
CA ILE A 186 -8.87 16.66 -12.99
C ILE A 186 -10.28 16.73 -12.44
N ILE A 187 -11.03 15.65 -12.62
CA ILE A 187 -12.38 15.52 -12.08
C ILE A 187 -12.40 14.49 -10.98
N TYR A 188 -12.70 14.91 -9.76
CA TYR A 188 -12.96 14.03 -8.63
C TYR A 188 -14.47 13.81 -8.50
N GLY A 189 -14.90 12.56 -8.52
CA GLY A 189 -16.29 12.15 -8.30
C GLY A 189 -16.63 11.97 -6.82
N ARG A 190 -15.61 11.66 -6.00
CA ARG A 190 -15.76 11.42 -4.54
C ARG A 190 -14.46 11.73 -3.80
N ARG A 191 -14.54 11.80 -2.48
CA ARG A 191 -13.39 11.88 -1.59
C ARG A 191 -13.24 10.55 -0.83
N PRO A 192 -12.01 10.15 -0.47
CA PRO A 192 -11.82 8.99 0.39
C PRO A 192 -12.34 9.27 1.80
N ILE A 193 -12.65 8.22 2.55
CA ILE A 193 -12.84 8.31 3.99
C ILE A 193 -11.47 8.55 4.61
N GLY A 194 -11.35 9.62 5.42
CA GLY A 194 -10.11 9.92 6.12
C GLY A 194 -9.84 8.92 7.23
N HIS A 195 -8.60 8.53 7.41
CA HIS A 195 -8.15 7.67 8.49
C HIS A 195 -7.18 8.43 9.42
N PRO A 196 -7.12 8.08 10.72
CA PRO A 196 -6.12 8.63 11.60
C PRO A 196 -4.72 8.19 11.15
N ARG A 197 -3.74 9.09 11.25
CA ARG A 197 -2.35 8.76 10.97
C ARG A 197 -1.67 8.25 12.22
N LEU A 198 -0.77 7.31 12.03
CA LEU A 198 -0.03 6.65 13.08
C LEU A 198 1.45 7.02 12.96
N HIS A 199 2.10 7.28 14.07
CA HIS A 199 3.49 7.75 14.08
C HIS A 199 4.38 6.75 14.84
N PRO A 200 4.79 5.63 14.17
CA PRO A 200 5.61 4.62 14.83
C PRO A 200 7.00 5.17 15.14
N SER A 201 7.48 4.88 16.33
CA SER A 201 8.85 5.22 16.73
C SER A 201 9.89 4.31 16.06
N SER A 202 9.51 3.05 15.81
CA SER A 202 10.31 2.04 15.12
C SER A 202 9.41 1.02 14.40
N LEU A 203 9.99 0.22 13.51
CA LEU A 203 9.29 -0.84 12.76
C LEU A 203 10.06 -2.16 12.85
N SER A 204 10.47 -2.52 14.06
CA SER A 204 11.20 -3.77 14.31
C SER A 204 10.31 -4.99 14.48
N ALA A 205 8.99 -4.82 14.55
CA ALA A 205 8.05 -5.91 14.77
C ALA A 205 8.04 -6.90 13.59
N LYS A 206 8.22 -8.18 13.92
CA LYS A 206 8.18 -9.30 12.98
C LYS A 206 6.74 -9.78 12.81
N VAL A 207 6.07 -9.31 11.77
CA VAL A 207 4.69 -9.68 11.47
C VAL A 207 4.64 -10.61 10.25
N TRP A 208 4.13 -11.82 10.45
CA TRP A 208 3.92 -12.80 9.39
C TRP A 208 2.47 -12.77 8.86
N MET A 209 2.29 -13.36 7.70
CA MET A 209 1.02 -13.54 7.03
C MET A 209 0.89 -14.98 6.55
N VAL A 210 -0.25 -15.61 6.81
CA VAL A 210 -0.54 -16.99 6.41
C VAL A 210 -1.93 -17.06 5.78
N THR A 211 -1.99 -17.51 4.52
CA THR A 211 -3.26 -17.71 3.80
C THR A 211 -3.79 -19.12 4.05
N CYS A 212 -5.04 -19.21 4.47
CA CYS A 212 -5.74 -20.46 4.70
C CYS A 212 -6.20 -21.12 3.38
N TRP A 213 -6.20 -22.45 3.36
CA TRP A 213 -6.83 -23.25 2.29
C TRP A 213 -7.71 -24.36 2.87
N SER A 214 -8.54 -24.97 2.03
CA SER A 214 -9.41 -26.08 2.44
C SER A 214 -8.58 -27.28 2.89
N GLY A 215 -8.85 -27.81 4.08
CA GLY A 215 -8.10 -28.91 4.68
C GLY A 215 -6.75 -28.53 5.26
N MET A 216 -6.43 -27.24 5.38
CA MET A 216 -5.20 -26.77 6.02
C MET A 216 -5.08 -27.30 7.45
N GLU A 217 -3.91 -27.77 7.79
CA GLU A 217 -3.51 -28.16 9.16
C GLU A 217 -2.87 -26.99 9.91
N GLY A 218 -2.64 -27.12 11.22
CA GLY A 218 -2.09 -26.05 12.05
C GLY A 218 -0.57 -25.84 11.96
N ASP A 219 0.15 -26.65 11.18
CA ASP A 219 1.62 -26.69 11.22
C ASP A 219 2.30 -25.37 10.84
N ILE A 220 1.80 -24.68 9.80
CA ILE A 220 2.34 -23.39 9.38
C ILE A 220 2.08 -22.32 10.45
N LEU A 221 0.92 -22.37 11.11
CA LEU A 221 0.60 -21.46 12.21
C LEU A 221 1.52 -21.72 13.41
N ARG A 222 1.80 -23.01 13.73
CA ARG A 222 2.76 -23.38 14.76
C ARG A 222 4.15 -22.85 14.47
N ALA A 223 4.59 -22.93 13.22
CA ALA A 223 5.88 -22.37 12.81
C ALA A 223 6.00 -20.86 13.08
N ALA A 224 4.90 -20.11 13.01
CA ALA A 224 4.90 -18.69 13.40
C ALA A 224 5.18 -18.51 14.91
N GLY A 225 4.59 -19.36 15.76
CA GLY A 225 4.89 -19.38 17.20
C GLY A 225 6.33 -19.76 17.49
N GLU A 226 6.86 -20.79 16.84
CA GLU A 226 8.26 -21.24 16.98
C GLU A 226 9.25 -20.15 16.50
N ALA A 227 8.88 -19.40 15.46
CA ALA A 227 9.66 -18.28 14.96
C ALA A 227 9.56 -17.02 15.83
N GLN A 228 8.77 -17.04 16.88
CA GLN A 228 8.56 -15.95 17.82
C GLN A 228 8.21 -14.63 17.09
N VAL A 229 7.18 -14.69 16.22
CA VAL A 229 6.68 -13.48 15.56
C VAL A 229 5.92 -12.61 16.56
N ASP A 230 5.98 -11.29 16.37
CA ASP A 230 5.26 -10.32 17.22
C ASP A 230 3.77 -10.22 16.84
N GLY A 231 3.43 -10.61 15.61
CA GLY A 231 2.06 -10.62 15.13
C GLY A 231 1.85 -11.55 13.94
N LEU A 232 0.61 -12.00 13.77
CA LEU A 232 0.23 -12.91 12.70
C LEU A 232 -1.06 -12.45 12.01
N ILE A 233 -1.01 -12.28 10.71
CA ILE A 233 -2.20 -12.10 9.89
C ILE A 233 -2.65 -13.45 9.37
N VAL A 234 -3.90 -13.80 9.65
CA VAL A 234 -4.54 -15.01 9.15
C VAL A 234 -5.50 -14.62 8.03
N ASP A 235 -5.09 -14.91 6.80
CA ASP A 235 -5.83 -14.63 5.58
C ASP A 235 -6.82 -15.77 5.31
N ALA A 236 -8.04 -15.62 5.83
CA ALA A 236 -9.01 -16.68 6.01
C ALA A 236 -9.86 -16.96 4.76
N LEU A 237 -10.77 -17.90 4.87
CA LEU A 237 -11.72 -18.31 3.84
C LEU A 237 -13.02 -17.51 3.92
N GLY A 238 -13.65 -17.23 2.78
CA GLY A 238 -14.95 -16.55 2.73
C GLY A 238 -14.94 -15.23 3.51
N CYS A 239 -15.91 -15.01 4.38
CA CYS A 239 -15.98 -13.80 5.21
C CYS A 239 -15.20 -13.92 6.55
N GLY A 240 -14.13 -14.71 6.61
CA GLY A 240 -13.29 -14.83 7.80
C GLY A 240 -13.40 -16.18 8.52
N ASN A 241 -13.59 -17.26 7.77
CA ASN A 241 -13.70 -18.60 8.34
C ASN A 241 -12.36 -19.34 8.27
N VAL A 242 -12.05 -20.12 9.30
CA VAL A 242 -10.81 -20.89 9.37
C VAL A 242 -11.09 -22.40 9.53
N PRO A 243 -10.24 -23.29 8.96
CA PRO A 243 -10.36 -24.72 9.16
C PRO A 243 -10.24 -25.10 10.64
N PRO A 244 -10.94 -26.17 11.11
CA PRO A 244 -10.95 -26.54 12.55
C PRO A 244 -9.57 -26.77 13.16
N LYS A 245 -8.65 -27.41 12.42
CA LYS A 245 -7.26 -27.65 12.89
C LYS A 245 -6.45 -26.35 13.01
N CYS A 246 -6.67 -25.39 12.09
CA CYS A 246 -6.10 -24.06 12.19
C CYS A 246 -6.60 -23.33 13.43
N LYS A 247 -7.93 -23.36 13.68
CA LYS A 247 -8.49 -22.76 14.89
C LYS A 247 -7.84 -23.31 16.15
N ALA A 248 -7.71 -24.64 16.27
CA ALA A 248 -7.11 -25.27 17.44
C ALA A 248 -5.68 -24.76 17.71
N GLU A 249 -4.88 -24.55 16.66
CA GLU A 249 -3.53 -23.99 16.81
C GLU A 249 -3.56 -22.50 17.11
N MET A 250 -4.42 -21.74 16.48
CA MET A 250 -4.61 -20.30 16.77
C MET A 250 -4.99 -20.03 18.22
N MET A 251 -5.80 -20.91 18.83
CA MET A 251 -6.15 -20.80 20.25
C MET A 251 -4.91 -20.93 21.14
N LYS A 252 -4.04 -21.93 20.89
CA LYS A 252 -2.79 -22.09 21.63
C LYS A 252 -1.86 -20.89 21.47
N LEU A 253 -1.74 -20.36 20.26
CA LEU A 253 -0.93 -19.17 19.98
C LEU A 253 -1.48 -17.93 20.68
N GLY A 254 -2.80 -17.78 20.72
CA GLY A 254 -3.47 -16.69 21.44
C GLY A 254 -3.28 -16.78 22.95
N GLU A 255 -3.38 -17.99 23.54
CA GLU A 255 -3.09 -18.27 24.95
C GLU A 255 -1.62 -18.00 25.29
N ALA A 256 -0.70 -18.26 24.34
CA ALA A 256 0.71 -17.92 24.46
C ALA A 256 0.99 -16.41 24.27
N GLY A 257 -0.03 -15.61 23.97
CA GLY A 257 0.09 -14.17 23.87
C GLY A 257 0.31 -13.61 22.46
N LEU A 258 0.26 -14.42 21.40
CA LEU A 258 0.43 -13.90 20.03
C LEU A 258 -0.76 -13.04 19.60
N LEU A 259 -0.47 -11.85 19.10
CA LEU A 259 -1.47 -10.98 18.44
C LEU A 259 -1.81 -11.54 17.06
N MET A 260 -3.11 -11.74 16.82
CA MET A 260 -3.58 -12.24 15.53
C MET A 260 -4.70 -11.37 14.95
N VAL A 261 -4.59 -11.08 13.66
CA VAL A 261 -5.61 -10.35 12.89
C VAL A 261 -6.16 -11.27 11.81
N LEU A 262 -7.49 -11.33 11.73
CA LEU A 262 -8.21 -12.13 10.76
C LEU A 262 -8.60 -11.28 9.56
N THR A 263 -8.09 -11.62 8.39
CA THR A 263 -8.45 -11.04 7.09
C THR A 263 -9.14 -12.08 6.21
N THR A 264 -9.39 -11.78 4.96
CA THR A 264 -9.92 -12.73 4.00
C THR A 264 -9.16 -12.71 2.68
N ARG A 265 -8.87 -13.90 2.14
CA ARG A 265 -8.29 -14.07 0.80
C ARG A 265 -9.25 -13.72 -0.34
N VAL A 266 -10.50 -13.44 -0.03
CA VAL A 266 -11.47 -12.97 -1.02
C VAL A 266 -11.12 -11.52 -1.36
N PRO A 267 -10.92 -11.17 -2.64
CA PRO A 267 -10.35 -9.87 -3.01
C PRO A 267 -11.30 -8.67 -2.79
N SER A 268 -12.56 -8.91 -2.51
CA SER A 268 -13.57 -7.87 -2.26
C SER A 268 -14.54 -8.31 -1.17
N GLY A 269 -15.10 -7.37 -0.45
CA GLY A 269 -15.94 -7.61 0.72
C GLY A 269 -15.17 -7.36 2.03
N SER A 270 -15.68 -7.90 3.12
CA SER A 270 -15.14 -7.67 4.46
C SER A 270 -15.18 -8.96 5.28
N VAL A 271 -14.33 -9.07 6.28
CA VAL A 271 -14.50 -10.05 7.35
C VAL A 271 -15.76 -9.69 8.15
N MET A 272 -16.70 -10.62 8.27
CA MET A 272 -18.01 -10.37 8.87
C MET A 272 -18.44 -11.51 9.80
N GLU A 273 -19.16 -11.16 10.86
CA GLU A 273 -19.66 -12.08 11.89
C GLU A 273 -20.95 -12.80 11.47
N GLU A 274 -21.01 -13.31 10.22
CA GLU A 274 -22.21 -13.90 9.62
C GLU A 274 -22.58 -15.28 10.18
N TYR A 275 -21.56 -16.06 10.60
CA TYR A 275 -21.76 -17.46 10.99
C TYR A 275 -21.45 -17.68 12.46
N SER A 276 -22.18 -18.63 13.09
CA SER A 276 -22.02 -18.98 14.51
C SER A 276 -21.31 -20.34 14.75
N TYR A 277 -20.92 -21.05 13.69
CA TYR A 277 -20.19 -22.31 13.85
C TYR A 277 -18.74 -22.10 14.31
N ASP A 278 -18.14 -23.18 14.77
CA ASP A 278 -16.78 -23.18 15.27
C ASP A 278 -15.75 -22.87 14.16
N GLY A 279 -14.88 -21.87 14.37
CA GLY A 279 -13.95 -21.35 13.35
C GLY A 279 -14.52 -20.26 12.46
N SER A 280 -15.75 -19.81 12.67
CA SER A 280 -16.28 -18.60 12.02
C SER A 280 -15.65 -17.33 12.56
N ALA A 281 -15.73 -16.22 11.81
CA ALA A 281 -15.23 -14.91 12.24
C ALA A 281 -15.76 -14.50 13.62
N LEU A 282 -17.08 -14.71 13.88
CA LEU A 282 -17.69 -14.48 15.19
C LEU A 282 -17.02 -15.33 16.30
N SER A 283 -16.79 -16.61 16.03
CA SER A 283 -16.09 -17.51 16.96
C SER A 283 -14.66 -17.05 17.23
N MET A 284 -13.95 -16.64 16.20
CA MET A 284 -12.55 -16.18 16.31
C MET A 284 -12.45 -14.84 17.05
N LYS A 285 -13.37 -13.90 16.80
CA LYS A 285 -13.45 -12.63 17.56
C LYS A 285 -13.68 -12.87 19.04
N LYS A 286 -14.63 -13.76 19.39
CA LYS A 286 -14.90 -14.16 20.79
C LYS A 286 -13.69 -14.82 21.45
N SER A 287 -12.80 -15.39 20.67
CA SER A 287 -11.54 -15.98 21.13
C SER A 287 -10.37 -14.95 21.17
N GLY A 288 -10.66 -13.66 20.99
CA GLY A 288 -9.70 -12.56 21.15
C GLY A 288 -8.97 -12.11 19.90
N LEU A 289 -9.30 -12.66 18.71
CA LEU A 289 -8.72 -12.18 17.47
C LEU A 289 -9.28 -10.81 17.08
N ILE A 290 -8.45 -10.02 16.40
CA ILE A 290 -8.84 -8.76 15.80
C ILE A 290 -9.40 -9.03 14.41
N LEU A 291 -10.52 -8.42 14.04
CA LEU A 291 -11.05 -8.49 12.68
C LEU A 291 -10.47 -7.37 11.84
N GLY A 292 -9.85 -7.73 10.71
CA GLY A 292 -9.22 -6.79 9.79
C GLY A 292 -10.18 -6.07 8.85
N GLY A 293 -11.49 -6.36 8.95
CA GLY A 293 -12.50 -5.72 8.10
C GLY A 293 -12.27 -5.97 6.61
N ARG A 294 -12.17 -4.89 5.83
CA ARG A 294 -11.91 -4.92 4.38
C ARG A 294 -10.43 -4.84 3.99
N LEU A 295 -9.54 -4.76 4.97
CA LEU A 295 -8.10 -4.74 4.67
C LEU A 295 -7.64 -6.05 4.03
N SER A 296 -6.89 -5.95 2.95
CA SER A 296 -6.14 -7.09 2.43
C SER A 296 -5.09 -7.56 3.44
N ALA A 297 -4.69 -8.82 3.36
CA ALA A 297 -3.76 -9.40 4.32
C ALA A 297 -2.42 -8.64 4.39
N TRP A 298 -1.88 -8.19 3.26
CA TRP A 298 -0.61 -7.43 3.22
C TRP A 298 -0.76 -6.01 3.81
N LYS A 299 -1.90 -5.32 3.60
CA LYS A 299 -2.18 -4.03 4.25
C LYS A 299 -2.42 -4.18 5.75
N ALA A 300 -3.15 -5.22 6.17
CA ALA A 300 -3.32 -5.54 7.59
C ALA A 300 -1.98 -5.86 8.26
N ARG A 301 -1.05 -6.54 7.56
CA ARG A 301 0.31 -6.80 8.03
C ARG A 301 1.08 -5.50 8.29
N LEU A 302 1.00 -4.56 7.36
CA LEU A 302 1.62 -3.24 7.53
C LEU A 302 0.99 -2.47 8.68
N LEU A 303 -0.35 -2.44 8.75
CA LEU A 303 -1.05 -1.76 9.85
C LEU A 303 -0.68 -2.35 11.22
N LEU A 304 -0.57 -3.68 11.34
CA LEU A 304 -0.14 -4.32 12.59
C LEU A 304 1.31 -3.98 12.93
N ALA A 305 2.22 -3.97 11.95
CA ALA A 305 3.61 -3.56 12.18
C ALA A 305 3.71 -2.09 12.61
N ILE A 306 2.93 -1.20 12.01
CA ILE A 306 2.85 0.21 12.39
C ILE A 306 2.27 0.36 13.81
N ALA A 307 1.17 -0.34 14.12
CA ALA A 307 0.53 -0.28 15.43
C ALA A 307 1.46 -0.77 16.54
N LEU A 308 2.18 -1.89 16.32
CA LEU A 308 3.20 -2.39 17.24
C LEU A 308 4.39 -1.42 17.40
N GLY A 309 4.68 -0.59 16.41
CA GLY A 309 5.66 0.49 16.51
C GLY A 309 5.17 1.73 17.27
N VAL A 310 3.86 1.86 17.47
CA VAL A 310 3.23 2.95 18.23
C VAL A 310 3.01 2.55 19.69
N THR A 311 2.49 1.35 19.92
CA THR A 311 2.12 0.87 21.26
C THR A 311 2.34 -0.63 21.43
N GLY A 312 2.62 -1.05 22.67
CA GLY A 312 2.60 -2.46 23.07
C GLY A 312 1.27 -2.90 23.70
N ASP A 313 0.30 -1.99 23.85
CA ASP A 313 -1.00 -2.31 24.44
C ASP A 313 -1.92 -2.97 23.43
N ARG A 314 -2.45 -4.14 23.76
CA ARG A 314 -3.28 -4.96 22.87
C ARG A 314 -4.64 -4.34 22.58
N GLU A 315 -5.22 -3.65 23.56
CA GLU A 315 -6.53 -3.01 23.37
C GLU A 315 -6.39 -1.74 22.52
N GLU A 316 -5.32 -0.96 22.67
CA GLU A 316 -5.01 0.15 21.77
C GLU A 316 -4.81 -0.33 20.33
N ILE A 317 -4.12 -1.47 20.13
CA ILE A 317 -3.96 -2.07 18.80
C ILE A 317 -5.32 -2.49 18.24
N ARG A 318 -6.20 -3.09 19.05
CA ARG A 318 -7.57 -3.42 18.64
C ARG A 318 -8.35 -2.19 18.20
N GLU A 319 -8.32 -1.12 19.01
CA GLU A 319 -8.97 0.15 18.69
C GLU A 319 -8.44 0.78 17.38
N ILE A 320 -7.11 0.65 17.13
CA ILE A 320 -6.53 1.08 15.86
C ILE A 320 -7.22 0.32 14.72
N PHE A 321 -7.28 -1.01 14.77
CA PHE A 321 -7.92 -1.80 13.72
C PHE A 321 -9.40 -1.48 13.55
N GLU A 322 -10.15 -1.26 14.62
CA GLU A 322 -11.56 -0.88 14.57
C GLU A 322 -11.81 0.42 13.80
N LYS A 323 -10.87 1.38 13.87
CA LYS A 323 -10.94 2.64 13.11
C LYS A 323 -10.70 2.46 11.60
N PHE A 324 -10.09 1.33 11.19
CA PHE A 324 -9.75 1.03 9.81
C PHE A 324 -10.59 -0.12 9.19
N ALA A 325 -11.37 -0.82 10.00
CA ALA A 325 -12.12 -2.00 9.56
C ALA A 325 -13.38 -1.68 8.75
N HIS A 326 -13.82 -0.43 8.74
CA HIS A 326 -15.12 -0.01 8.17
C HIS A 326 -15.01 0.89 6.97
#